data_199d182fca487d82820a0b41eed28a1d
#
_entry.id   199d182fca487d82820a0b41eed28a1d
#
_cell.length_a   1.000
_cell.length_b   1.000
_cell.length_c   1.000
_cell.angle_alpha   90.00
_cell.angle_beta   90.00
_cell.angle_gamma   90.00
#
_symmetry.space_group_name_H-M   'P 1'
#
loop_
_entity.id
_entity.type
_entity.pdbx_description
1 polymer ?
#
loop_
_entity_poly.entity_id
_entity_poly.type
_entity_poly.pdbx_seq_one_letter_code
_entity_poly.pdbx_strand_id
1 'polypeptide(L)'
;MTRLANPKLPEKLLSEAENIVVNSGHEALNMRDLAKRVGVTATAIYHYFDSKEALLLQIKLRAAEKLNQQIRGIDPNLDPMETIHQLGEQYINFAEEHPRLYRLLFETPVGSTPLGETEQPVLYYTYYVARNALERLAAGRMYPHDPRYGAMMGWTMLHGFCSLLMSGSLQLVEGMNREELKDLFLRFYAGGGDPERHG
;
A
#
# COMPACT_ATOMS: atom_id res chain seq x y z
N MET A 1 -26.40 -26.00 -24.05
CA MET A 1 -26.18 -24.59 -24.45
C MET A 1 -25.12 -24.02 -23.52
N THR A 2 -23.88 -23.92 -23.96
CA THR A 2 -22.78 -23.31 -23.20
C THR A 2 -23.05 -21.80 -23.18
N ARG A 3 -23.43 -21.26 -22.00
CA ARG A 3 -23.66 -19.83 -21.79
C ARG A 3 -22.32 -19.14 -22.03
N LEU A 4 -22.21 -18.35 -23.10
CA LEU A 4 -21.02 -17.55 -23.41
C LEU A 4 -20.59 -16.81 -22.15
N ALA A 5 -19.34 -16.96 -21.75
CA ALA A 5 -18.76 -16.27 -20.61
C ALA A 5 -18.98 -14.76 -20.80
N ASN A 6 -19.61 -14.10 -19.84
CA ASN A 6 -19.81 -12.66 -19.89
C ASN A 6 -18.47 -11.97 -19.63
N PRO A 7 -17.84 -11.34 -20.62
CA PRO A 7 -16.49 -10.77 -20.47
C PRO A 7 -16.41 -9.64 -19.47
N LYS A 8 -17.55 -9.05 -19.11
CA LYS A 8 -17.64 -7.96 -18.09
C LYS A 8 -17.89 -8.48 -16.66
N LEU A 9 -18.14 -9.79 -16.51
CA LEU A 9 -18.49 -10.34 -15.21
C LEU A 9 -17.30 -10.32 -14.20
N PRO A 10 -16.08 -10.69 -14.60
CA PRO A 10 -14.92 -10.62 -13.68
C PRO A 10 -14.71 -9.22 -13.12
N GLU A 11 -14.79 -8.21 -13.99
CA GLU A 11 -14.65 -6.82 -13.58
C GLU A 11 -15.76 -6.37 -12.63
N LYS A 12 -17.02 -6.76 -12.91
CA LYS A 12 -18.16 -6.45 -12.03
C LYS A 12 -18.01 -7.13 -10.66
N LEU A 13 -17.56 -8.38 -10.64
CA LEU A 13 -17.29 -9.12 -9.39
C LEU A 13 -16.19 -8.45 -8.57
N LEU A 14 -15.10 -8.09 -9.22
CA LEU A 14 -13.96 -7.46 -8.57
C LEU A 14 -14.32 -6.07 -8.02
N SER A 15 -15.04 -5.26 -8.77
CA SER A 15 -15.50 -3.93 -8.32
C SER A 15 -16.48 -4.02 -7.17
N GLU A 16 -17.41 -4.97 -7.18
CA GLU A 16 -18.36 -5.14 -6.05
C GLU A 16 -17.65 -5.70 -4.81
N ALA A 17 -16.67 -6.61 -4.98
CA ALA A 17 -15.86 -7.11 -3.90
C ALA A 17 -14.99 -6.00 -3.28
N GLU A 18 -14.39 -5.13 -4.09
CA GLU A 18 -13.66 -3.95 -3.64
C GLU A 18 -14.58 -2.99 -2.85
N ASN A 19 -15.79 -2.75 -3.31
CA ASN A 19 -16.80 -1.95 -2.59
C ASN A 19 -17.11 -2.54 -1.21
N ILE A 20 -17.24 -3.87 -1.09
CA ILE A 20 -17.44 -4.53 0.22
C ILE A 20 -16.23 -4.27 1.12
N VAL A 21 -15.02 -4.44 0.61
CA VAL A 21 -13.77 -4.22 1.37
C VAL A 21 -13.67 -2.76 1.82
N VAL A 22 -13.89 -1.80 0.93
CA VAL A 22 -13.82 -0.37 1.24
C VAL A 22 -14.87 0.05 2.28
N ASN A 23 -16.06 -0.53 2.25
CA ASN A 23 -17.13 -0.14 3.16
C ASN A 23 -17.17 -0.92 4.47
N SER A 24 -16.72 -2.19 4.47
CA SER A 24 -16.92 -3.10 5.60
C SER A 24 -15.68 -3.88 6.05
N GLY A 25 -14.55 -3.73 5.34
CA GLY A 25 -13.32 -4.50 5.59
C GLY A 25 -13.29 -5.83 4.85
N HIS A 26 -12.10 -6.40 4.74
CA HIS A 26 -11.90 -7.64 3.96
C HIS A 26 -12.51 -8.89 4.62
N GLU A 27 -12.68 -8.86 5.95
CA GLU A 27 -13.33 -9.93 6.71
C GLU A 27 -14.80 -10.08 6.30
N ALA A 28 -15.47 -8.97 5.97
CA ALA A 28 -16.87 -8.95 5.56
C ALA A 28 -17.11 -9.56 4.16
N LEU A 29 -16.05 -9.76 3.36
CA LEU A 29 -16.18 -10.37 2.04
C LEU A 29 -16.59 -11.83 2.15
N ASN A 30 -17.78 -12.15 1.65
CA ASN A 30 -18.33 -13.50 1.54
C ASN A 30 -18.72 -13.79 0.09
N MET A 31 -18.24 -14.92 -0.45
CA MET A 31 -18.43 -15.26 -1.87
C MET A 31 -19.91 -15.50 -2.24
N ARG A 32 -20.73 -16.01 -1.30
CA ARG A 32 -22.18 -16.22 -1.54
C ARG A 32 -22.93 -14.91 -1.58
N ASP A 33 -22.59 -13.97 -0.70
CA ASP A 33 -23.24 -12.67 -0.65
C ASP A 33 -22.81 -11.80 -1.83
N LEU A 34 -21.54 -11.86 -2.23
CA LEU A 34 -21.05 -11.25 -3.47
C LEU A 34 -21.83 -11.77 -4.69
N ALA A 35 -22.04 -13.09 -4.78
CA ALA A 35 -22.82 -13.70 -5.86
C ALA A 35 -24.24 -13.13 -5.93
N LYS A 36 -24.93 -13.03 -4.79
CA LYS A 36 -26.26 -12.43 -4.71
C LYS A 36 -26.29 -10.98 -5.17
N ARG A 37 -25.32 -10.16 -4.73
CA ARG A 37 -25.21 -8.74 -5.09
C ARG A 37 -25.01 -8.53 -6.59
N VAL A 38 -24.20 -9.39 -7.21
CA VAL A 38 -23.89 -9.31 -8.64
C VAL A 38 -24.96 -9.98 -9.51
N GLY A 39 -25.86 -10.82 -8.91
CA GLY A 39 -26.93 -11.53 -9.60
C GLY A 39 -26.44 -12.80 -10.31
N VAL A 40 -25.47 -13.51 -9.72
CA VAL A 40 -24.92 -14.77 -10.24
C VAL A 40 -24.96 -15.87 -9.18
N THR A 41 -24.57 -17.09 -9.55
CA THR A 41 -24.34 -18.18 -8.59
C THR A 41 -22.94 -18.11 -7.99
N ALA A 42 -22.76 -18.61 -6.77
CA ALA A 42 -21.42 -18.71 -6.18
C ALA A 42 -20.45 -19.52 -7.05
N THR A 43 -20.94 -20.60 -7.69
CA THR A 43 -20.16 -21.40 -8.65
C THR A 43 -19.66 -20.57 -9.83
N ALA A 44 -20.44 -19.59 -10.30
CA ALA A 44 -20.01 -18.72 -11.38
C ALA A 44 -18.83 -17.83 -11.00
N ILE A 45 -18.67 -17.46 -9.72
CA ILE A 45 -17.51 -16.69 -9.25
C ILE A 45 -16.26 -17.55 -9.33
N TYR A 46 -16.33 -18.82 -8.89
CA TYR A 46 -15.19 -19.73 -8.87
C TYR A 46 -14.67 -20.13 -10.28
N HIS A 47 -15.42 -19.80 -11.35
CA HIS A 47 -14.88 -19.88 -12.71
C HIS A 47 -13.89 -18.77 -13.08
N TYR A 48 -13.86 -17.68 -12.30
CA TYR A 48 -13.00 -16.51 -12.55
C TYR A 48 -11.97 -16.31 -11.44
N PHE A 49 -12.29 -16.70 -10.21
CA PHE A 49 -11.43 -16.56 -9.05
C PHE A 49 -11.44 -17.88 -8.27
N ASP A 50 -10.32 -18.57 -8.27
CA ASP A 50 -10.20 -19.92 -7.69
C ASP A 50 -10.52 -19.98 -6.21
N SER A 51 -10.36 -18.86 -5.48
CA SER A 51 -10.65 -18.74 -4.06
C SER A 51 -10.99 -17.31 -3.65
N LYS A 52 -11.44 -17.12 -2.39
CA LYS A 52 -11.58 -15.79 -1.78
C LYS A 52 -10.23 -15.07 -1.73
N GLU A 53 -9.16 -15.78 -1.44
CA GLU A 53 -7.78 -15.28 -1.37
C GLU A 53 -7.32 -14.77 -2.75
N ALA A 54 -7.63 -15.49 -3.83
CA ALA A 54 -7.35 -15.06 -5.20
C ALA A 54 -8.09 -13.75 -5.54
N LEU A 55 -9.36 -13.64 -5.14
CA LEU A 55 -10.12 -12.40 -5.32
C LEU A 55 -9.55 -11.25 -4.47
N LEU A 56 -9.18 -11.50 -3.20
CA LEU A 56 -8.53 -10.52 -2.33
C LEU A 56 -7.18 -10.08 -2.89
N LEU A 57 -6.40 -10.96 -3.49
CA LEU A 57 -5.14 -10.60 -4.17
C LEU A 57 -5.39 -9.61 -5.31
N GLN A 58 -6.43 -9.81 -6.12
CA GLN A 58 -6.77 -8.86 -7.18
C GLN A 58 -7.17 -7.48 -6.61
N ILE A 59 -7.87 -7.43 -5.48
CA ILE A 59 -8.19 -6.17 -4.79
C ILE A 59 -6.91 -5.53 -4.24
N LYS A 60 -5.98 -6.32 -3.66
CA LYS A 60 -4.67 -5.83 -3.23
C LYS A 60 -3.89 -5.20 -4.39
N LEU A 61 -3.86 -5.85 -5.54
CA LEU A 61 -3.18 -5.33 -6.74
C LEU A 61 -3.78 -3.99 -7.19
N ARG A 62 -5.10 -3.84 -7.17
CA ARG A 62 -5.76 -2.56 -7.45
C ARG A 62 -5.42 -1.49 -6.43
N ALA A 63 -5.43 -1.83 -5.15
CA ALA A 63 -5.07 -0.90 -4.08
C ALA A 63 -3.60 -0.47 -4.18
N ALA A 64 -2.69 -1.42 -4.47
CA ALA A 64 -1.29 -1.13 -4.71
C ALA A 64 -1.11 -0.23 -5.93
N GLU A 65 -1.81 -0.50 -7.03
CA GLU A 65 -1.74 0.33 -8.24
C GLU A 65 -2.24 1.76 -7.99
N LYS A 66 -3.26 1.94 -7.16
CA LYS A 66 -3.74 3.26 -6.74
C LYS A 66 -2.65 4.05 -6.00
N LEU A 67 -1.94 3.44 -5.05
CA LEU A 67 -0.78 4.04 -4.39
C LEU A 67 0.37 4.30 -5.38
N ASN A 68 0.66 3.32 -6.24
CA ASN A 68 1.74 3.43 -7.21
C ASN A 68 1.52 4.57 -8.21
N GLN A 69 0.28 4.89 -8.58
CA GLN A 69 -0.03 6.04 -9.45
C GLN A 69 0.38 7.37 -8.79
N GLN A 70 0.15 7.54 -7.49
CA GLN A 70 0.59 8.72 -6.75
C GLN A 70 2.13 8.79 -6.71
N ILE A 71 2.80 7.66 -6.43
CA ILE A 71 4.27 7.57 -6.36
C ILE A 71 4.92 7.81 -7.74
N ARG A 72 4.32 7.36 -8.85
CA ARG A 72 4.82 7.65 -10.21
C ARG A 72 4.72 9.13 -10.58
N GLY A 73 3.92 9.92 -9.87
CA GLY A 73 3.87 11.37 -10.00
C GLY A 73 5.09 12.10 -9.42
N ILE A 74 5.93 11.43 -8.62
CA ILE A 74 7.17 11.97 -8.09
C ILE A 74 8.18 12.14 -9.23
N ASP A 75 8.77 13.35 -9.36
CA ASP A 75 9.79 13.60 -10.38
C ASP A 75 11.02 12.68 -10.17
N PRO A 76 11.38 11.83 -11.14
CA PRO A 76 12.50 10.90 -11.01
C PRO A 76 13.87 11.58 -10.89
N ASN A 77 13.96 12.88 -11.21
CA ASN A 77 15.19 13.67 -11.15
C ASN A 77 15.40 14.39 -9.81
N LEU A 78 14.44 14.29 -8.89
CA LEU A 78 14.60 14.87 -7.55
C LEU A 78 15.84 14.34 -6.83
N ASP A 79 16.33 15.13 -5.88
CA ASP A 79 17.28 14.66 -4.90
C ASP A 79 16.75 13.36 -4.25
N PRO A 80 17.60 12.37 -4.00
CA PRO A 80 17.14 11.10 -3.44
C PRO A 80 16.46 11.22 -2.07
N MET A 81 16.90 12.16 -1.21
CA MET A 81 16.24 12.37 0.09
C MET A 81 14.87 13.02 -0.08
N GLU A 82 14.73 13.96 -1.02
CA GLU A 82 13.46 14.53 -1.39
C GLU A 82 12.51 13.47 -2.00
N THR A 83 13.05 12.55 -2.80
CA THR A 83 12.28 11.39 -3.30
C THR A 83 11.75 10.54 -2.14
N ILE A 84 12.57 10.28 -1.11
CA ILE A 84 12.18 9.51 0.09
C ILE A 84 11.12 10.28 0.89
N HIS A 85 11.26 11.59 1.03
CA HIS A 85 10.29 12.45 1.71
C HIS A 85 8.92 12.38 1.03
N GLN A 86 8.85 12.65 -0.26
CA GLN A 86 7.60 12.62 -1.03
C GLN A 86 6.98 11.22 -1.08
N LEU A 87 7.79 10.17 -1.15
CA LEU A 87 7.30 8.79 -1.06
C LEU A 87 6.65 8.52 0.31
N GLY A 88 7.24 8.99 1.40
CA GLY A 88 6.68 8.89 2.75
C GLY A 88 5.36 9.64 2.85
N GLU A 89 5.29 10.85 2.30
CA GLU A 89 4.07 11.67 2.26
C GLU A 89 2.94 10.95 1.50
N GLN A 90 3.20 10.45 0.29
CA GLN A 90 2.19 9.72 -0.50
C GLN A 90 1.71 8.45 0.21
N TYR A 91 2.61 7.75 0.88
CA TYR A 91 2.25 6.55 1.65
C TYR A 91 1.34 6.86 2.84
N ILE A 92 1.64 7.93 3.60
CA ILE A 92 0.82 8.38 4.73
C ILE A 92 -0.55 8.85 4.23
N ASN A 93 -0.59 9.67 3.19
CA ASN A 93 -1.83 10.15 2.59
C ASN A 93 -2.71 8.99 2.12
N PHE A 94 -2.14 7.98 1.46
CA PHE A 94 -2.88 6.78 1.07
C PHE A 94 -3.47 6.03 2.27
N ALA A 95 -2.70 5.90 3.37
CA ALA A 95 -3.18 5.25 4.59
C ALA A 95 -4.38 5.99 5.22
N GLU A 96 -4.36 7.33 5.20
CA GLU A 96 -5.43 8.17 5.73
C GLU A 96 -6.66 8.20 4.82
N GLU A 97 -6.48 8.33 3.52
CA GLU A 97 -7.58 8.38 2.54
C GLU A 97 -8.25 7.03 2.34
N HIS A 98 -7.48 5.94 2.46
CA HIS A 98 -7.92 4.57 2.16
C HIS A 98 -7.58 3.57 3.27
N PRO A 99 -8.00 3.80 4.53
CA PRO A 99 -7.52 3.01 5.67
C PRO A 99 -7.83 1.51 5.58
N ARG A 100 -8.93 1.12 4.94
CA ARG A 100 -9.28 -0.29 4.77
C ARG A 100 -8.50 -0.97 3.65
N LEU A 101 -8.21 -0.25 2.57
CA LEU A 101 -7.31 -0.76 1.51
C LEU A 101 -5.88 -0.84 2.01
N TYR A 102 -5.43 0.13 2.80
CA TYR A 102 -4.13 0.09 3.47
C TYR A 102 -3.99 -1.16 4.36
N ARG A 103 -4.98 -1.43 5.22
CA ARG A 103 -5.00 -2.65 6.05
C ARG A 103 -5.01 -3.92 5.20
N LEU A 104 -5.81 -3.97 4.14
CA LEU A 104 -5.81 -5.10 3.23
C LEU A 104 -4.42 -5.32 2.60
N LEU A 105 -3.73 -4.25 2.17
CA LEU A 105 -2.41 -4.35 1.56
C LEU A 105 -1.36 -4.88 2.52
N PHE A 106 -1.27 -4.31 3.72
CA PHE A 106 -0.10 -4.42 4.57
C PHE A 106 -0.31 -5.26 5.85
N GLU A 107 -1.55 -5.38 6.33
CA GLU A 107 -1.86 -6.08 7.57
C GLU A 107 -2.45 -7.49 7.33
N THR A 108 -2.69 -7.88 6.06
CA THR A 108 -3.16 -9.23 5.76
C THR A 108 -2.10 -10.04 5.01
N PRO A 109 -2.00 -11.35 5.27
CA PRO A 109 -1.07 -12.21 4.55
C PRO A 109 -1.26 -12.10 3.04
N VAL A 110 -0.18 -12.21 2.28
CA VAL A 110 -0.23 -12.26 0.80
C VAL A 110 -0.89 -13.55 0.32
N GLY A 111 -1.10 -14.50 1.21
CA GLY A 111 -1.62 -15.84 0.92
C GLY A 111 -0.49 -16.86 0.78
N SER A 112 -0.86 -18.12 0.65
CA SER A 112 0.09 -19.21 0.43
C SER A 112 0.47 -19.39 -1.05
N THR A 113 -0.22 -18.71 -1.96
CA THR A 113 0.09 -18.74 -3.40
C THR A 113 1.30 -17.85 -3.67
N PRO A 114 2.38 -18.38 -4.26
CA PRO A 114 3.51 -17.56 -4.68
C PRO A 114 3.04 -16.44 -5.61
N LEU A 115 3.53 -15.22 -5.37
CA LEU A 115 3.29 -14.11 -6.29
C LEU A 115 4.00 -14.38 -7.62
N GLY A 116 3.31 -14.12 -8.71
CA GLY A 116 3.89 -14.18 -10.05
C GLY A 116 4.87 -13.02 -10.31
N GLU A 117 5.59 -13.13 -11.41
CA GLU A 117 6.56 -12.12 -11.84
C GLU A 117 5.93 -10.75 -12.11
N THR A 118 4.64 -10.70 -12.42
CA THR A 118 3.88 -9.48 -12.70
C THR A 118 3.29 -8.83 -11.46
N GLU A 119 2.96 -9.62 -10.44
CA GLU A 119 2.29 -9.16 -9.22
C GLU A 119 3.26 -8.57 -8.21
N GLN A 120 4.42 -9.20 -8.06
CA GLN A 120 5.44 -8.79 -7.11
C GLN A 120 5.92 -7.34 -7.32
N PRO A 121 6.26 -6.90 -8.55
CA PRO A 121 6.64 -5.49 -8.77
C PRO A 121 5.53 -4.50 -8.46
N VAL A 122 4.26 -4.86 -8.64
CA VAL A 122 3.12 -3.99 -8.33
C VAL A 122 2.97 -3.84 -6.82
N LEU A 123 3.00 -4.94 -6.06
CA LEU A 123 2.80 -4.93 -4.60
C LEU A 123 3.95 -4.26 -3.85
N TYR A 124 5.17 -4.34 -4.37
CA TYR A 124 6.37 -3.82 -3.71
C TYR A 124 6.99 -2.60 -4.41
N TYR A 125 6.23 -1.91 -5.27
CA TYR A 125 6.72 -0.76 -6.04
C TYR A 125 7.31 0.34 -5.14
N THR A 126 6.63 0.70 -4.06
CA THR A 126 7.10 1.67 -3.05
C THR A 126 8.47 1.32 -2.49
N TYR A 127 8.67 0.04 -2.15
CA TYR A 127 9.97 -0.47 -1.67
C TYR A 127 11.06 -0.31 -2.73
N TYR A 128 10.77 -0.63 -4.00
CA TYR A 128 11.77 -0.50 -5.07
C TYR A 128 12.12 0.95 -5.37
N VAL A 129 11.17 1.88 -5.29
CA VAL A 129 11.43 3.32 -5.44
C VAL A 129 12.34 3.82 -4.31
N ALA A 130 12.05 3.47 -3.04
CA ALA A 130 12.89 3.82 -1.90
C ALA A 130 14.30 3.24 -2.04
N ARG A 131 14.41 1.96 -2.40
CA ARG A 131 15.69 1.29 -2.62
C ARG A 131 16.51 1.99 -3.72
N ASN A 132 15.90 2.34 -4.85
CA ASN A 132 16.59 3.06 -5.94
C ASN A 132 17.12 4.42 -5.48
N ALA A 133 16.33 5.19 -4.70
CA ALA A 133 16.79 6.45 -4.13
C ALA A 133 18.02 6.25 -3.23
N LEU A 134 18.01 5.23 -2.37
CA LEU A 134 19.14 4.90 -1.50
C LEU A 134 20.36 4.38 -2.28
N GLU A 135 20.18 3.65 -3.38
CA GLU A 135 21.25 3.24 -4.30
C GLU A 135 21.93 4.45 -4.92
N ARG A 136 21.19 5.49 -5.28
CA ARG A 136 21.74 6.77 -5.80
C ARG A 136 22.54 7.50 -4.72
N LEU A 137 22.10 7.53 -3.47
CA LEU A 137 22.85 8.08 -2.33
C LEU A 137 24.14 7.29 -2.06
N ALA A 138 24.08 5.96 -2.10
CA ALA A 138 25.24 5.09 -1.89
C ALA A 138 26.29 5.27 -3.00
N ALA A 139 25.88 5.43 -4.26
CA ALA A 139 26.77 5.73 -5.38
C ALA A 139 27.53 7.06 -5.18
N GLY A 140 26.87 8.06 -4.57
CA GLY A 140 27.47 9.33 -4.16
C GLY A 140 28.28 9.26 -2.86
N ARG A 141 28.42 8.09 -2.23
CA ARG A 141 29.04 7.87 -0.92
C ARG A 141 28.38 8.63 0.24
N MET A 142 27.13 9.05 0.08
CA MET A 142 26.34 9.75 1.10
C MET A 142 25.52 8.79 1.98
N TYR A 143 25.47 7.51 1.63
CA TYR A 143 24.78 6.47 2.38
C TYR A 143 25.73 5.29 2.65
N PRO A 144 26.11 5.03 3.91
CA PRO A 144 27.15 4.05 4.25
C PRO A 144 26.65 2.61 4.39
N HIS A 145 25.31 2.39 4.28
CA HIS A 145 24.68 1.09 4.50
C HIS A 145 24.21 0.45 3.18
N ASP A 146 23.88 -0.85 3.24
CA ASP A 146 23.24 -1.53 2.12
C ASP A 146 21.86 -0.89 1.84
N PRO A 147 21.60 -0.39 0.63
CA PRO A 147 20.31 0.25 0.28
C PRO A 147 19.09 -0.64 0.50
N ARG A 148 19.26 -1.96 0.43
CA ARG A 148 18.18 -2.92 0.69
C ARG A 148 17.71 -2.87 2.14
N TYR A 149 18.67 -2.81 3.09
CA TYR A 149 18.34 -2.68 4.51
C TYR A 149 17.72 -1.32 4.81
N GLY A 150 18.23 -0.25 4.22
CA GLY A 150 17.67 1.09 4.38
C GLY A 150 16.22 1.17 3.91
N ALA A 151 15.93 0.64 2.72
CA ALA A 151 14.57 0.59 2.19
C ALA A 151 13.61 -0.24 3.06
N MET A 152 14.09 -1.39 3.56
CA MET A 152 13.31 -2.24 4.47
C MET A 152 13.03 -1.54 5.80
N MET A 153 14.05 -0.94 6.42
CA MET A 153 13.90 -0.22 7.68
C MET A 153 13.00 1.02 7.52
N GLY A 154 13.19 1.80 6.45
CA GLY A 154 12.33 2.93 6.14
C GLY A 154 10.86 2.51 5.97
N TRP A 155 10.61 1.43 5.23
CA TRP A 155 9.26 0.89 5.09
C TRP A 155 8.66 0.44 6.43
N THR A 156 9.43 -0.24 7.28
CA THR A 156 8.99 -0.67 8.62
C THR A 156 8.64 0.54 9.50
N MET A 157 9.49 1.58 9.51
CA MET A 157 9.23 2.82 10.26
C MET A 157 7.96 3.50 9.77
N LEU A 158 7.81 3.66 8.47
CA LEU A 158 6.66 4.31 7.84
C LEU A 158 5.36 3.55 8.12
N HIS A 159 5.39 2.22 8.02
CA HIS A 159 4.25 1.38 8.36
C HIS A 159 3.88 1.47 9.84
N GLY A 160 4.87 1.40 10.74
CA GLY A 160 4.67 1.57 12.18
C GLY A 160 4.07 2.93 12.52
N PHE A 161 4.57 4.00 11.91
CA PHE A 161 4.02 5.34 12.07
C PHE A 161 2.56 5.42 11.63
N CYS A 162 2.24 4.95 10.42
CA CYS A 162 0.87 4.94 9.90
C CYS A 162 -0.08 4.14 10.82
N SER A 163 0.34 2.98 11.31
CA SER A 163 -0.46 2.15 12.22
C SER A 163 -0.78 2.89 13.53
N LEU A 164 0.22 3.51 14.15
CA LEU A 164 0.06 4.29 15.37
C LEU A 164 -0.74 5.59 15.16
N LEU A 165 -0.57 6.24 14.01
CA LEU A 165 -1.32 7.44 13.65
C LEU A 165 -2.81 7.11 13.44
N MET A 166 -3.12 6.03 12.72
CA MET A 166 -4.50 5.60 12.47
C MET A 166 -5.22 5.10 13.73
N SER A 167 -4.49 4.51 14.68
CA SER A 167 -5.06 4.11 15.98
C SER A 167 -5.31 5.28 16.94
N GLY A 168 -4.76 6.46 16.65
CA GLY A 168 -4.78 7.61 17.54
C GLY A 168 -3.80 7.55 18.72
N SER A 169 -2.93 6.52 18.76
CA SER A 169 -2.02 6.30 19.89
C SER A 169 -0.98 7.40 20.02
N LEU A 170 -0.44 7.92 18.92
CA LEU A 170 0.55 9.00 18.94
C LEU A 170 -0.01 10.31 19.50
N GLN A 171 -1.26 10.66 19.15
CA GLN A 171 -1.92 11.85 19.65
C GLN A 171 -2.12 11.80 21.18
N LEU A 172 -2.37 10.61 21.72
CA LEU A 172 -2.55 10.42 23.16
C LEU A 172 -1.22 10.56 23.94
N VAL A 173 -0.12 10.10 23.34
CA VAL A 173 1.20 10.12 24.01
C VAL A 173 1.83 11.51 23.95
N GLU A 174 1.85 12.14 22.78
CA GLU A 174 2.59 13.39 22.56
C GLU A 174 1.73 14.65 22.73
N GLY A 175 0.40 14.52 22.76
CA GLY A 175 -0.52 15.66 22.81
C GLY A 175 -0.51 16.52 21.54
N MET A 176 0.14 16.07 20.49
CA MET A 176 0.23 16.73 19.18
C MET A 176 -0.98 16.39 18.32
N ASN A 177 -1.37 17.31 17.45
CA ASN A 177 -2.36 17.01 16.44
C ASN A 177 -1.73 16.16 15.31
N ARG A 178 -2.59 15.64 14.42
CA ARG A 178 -2.19 14.71 13.37
C ARG A 178 -1.20 15.31 12.37
N GLU A 179 -1.39 16.57 11.99
CA GLU A 179 -0.52 17.26 11.03
C GLU A 179 0.87 17.54 11.63
N GLU A 180 0.94 17.96 12.90
CA GLU A 180 2.20 18.14 13.61
C GLU A 180 3.01 16.85 13.69
N LEU A 181 2.34 15.71 13.97
CA LEU A 181 2.99 14.39 14.00
C LEU A 181 3.49 13.96 12.63
N LYS A 182 2.74 14.21 11.56
CA LYS A 182 3.15 13.89 10.18
C LYS A 182 4.38 14.70 9.78
N ASP A 183 4.37 16.02 10.03
CA ASP A 183 5.48 16.91 9.71
C ASP A 183 6.75 16.49 10.46
N LEU A 184 6.64 16.24 11.77
CA LEU A 184 7.76 15.79 12.60
C LEU A 184 8.33 14.47 12.09
N PHE A 185 7.47 13.49 11.78
CA PHE A 185 7.90 12.19 11.26
C PHE A 185 8.59 12.31 9.90
N LEU A 186 8.02 13.06 8.96
CA LEU A 186 8.56 13.19 7.61
C LEU A 186 9.92 13.90 7.61
N ARG A 187 10.11 14.91 8.44
CA ARG A 187 11.42 15.56 8.62
C ARG A 187 12.48 14.57 9.12
N PHE A 188 12.15 13.73 10.10
CA PHE A 188 13.06 12.72 10.61
C PHE A 188 13.29 11.61 9.58
N TYR A 189 12.24 11.13 8.95
CA TYR A 189 12.24 10.02 7.99
C TYR A 189 13.12 10.32 6.76
N ALA A 190 13.10 11.55 6.26
CA ALA A 190 13.93 11.99 5.14
C ALA A 190 15.32 12.51 5.56
N GLY A 191 15.80 12.18 6.75
CA GLY A 191 17.15 12.56 7.19
C GLY A 191 17.30 14.03 7.58
N GLY A 192 16.22 14.77 7.65
CA GLY A 192 16.17 16.13 8.19
C GLY A 192 16.27 16.10 9.71
N GLY A 193 17.45 15.80 10.24
CA GLY A 193 17.70 15.97 11.68
C GLY A 193 17.39 17.39 12.12
N ASP A 194 17.03 17.52 13.41
CA ASP A 194 16.70 18.74 14.10
C ASP A 194 17.55 19.95 13.61
N PRO A 195 16.93 20.98 12.99
CA PRO A 195 17.65 22.16 12.52
C PRO A 195 18.40 22.89 13.63
N GLU A 196 18.09 22.62 14.92
CA GLU A 196 18.77 23.24 16.07
C GLU A 196 20.10 22.53 16.47
N ARG A 197 20.47 21.40 15.84
CA ARG A 197 21.72 20.69 16.15
C ARG A 197 22.95 21.14 15.34
N HIS A 198 22.83 22.16 14.51
CA HIS A 198 23.92 22.73 13.71
C HIS A 198 24.18 24.21 14.02
N GLY A 199 23.91 24.63 15.24
CA GLY A 199 24.33 25.89 15.80
C GLY A 199 25.57 25.75 16.69
#